data_d2af0ae9b751c83e1e72d1928f5f1e44
#
_entry.id   d2af0ae9b751c83e1e72d1928f5f1e44
#
_cell.length_a   1.000
_cell.length_b   1.000
_cell.length_c   1.000
_cell.angle_alpha   90.00
_cell.angle_beta   90.00
_cell.angle_gamma   90.00
#
_symmetry.space_group_name_H-M   'P 1'
#
loop_
_entity.id
_entity.type
_entity.pdbx_description
1 polymer ?
#
loop_
_entity_poly.entity_id
_entity_poly.type
_entity_poly.pdbx_seq_one_letter_code
_entity_poly.pdbx_strand_id
1 'polypeptide(L)'
;MELHGVYMNVLKIYNTLAREKQAFTPIEPGKIRMYVCGMTVYDYCHLGHARVMVVFDMVQRWLRASGYDVTYVRNITDIDDKIIKRAVENGETISQLTSRFIQAMDEDSAALGVQKPDHEPRATQYVPQMLGLIKKLEAHGLAYRASDGDVNYSVRDFEGYGKLSGKSLDDLRAGERVDVNSGKRDPLDFVLWKASKENEPDEVKWDSPWGQGRPGWHIECSAMSCELLGEYFDIHGGGQDLQFPHHENEIAQSEGAHRHRFVNYWMHNGFVRVDNEKMSKSLGNFFTIREVLQKYDAEVVRFFILRAHYRSPLNYSDAHLDDAKGALSRLYTALKEVPADGHALDWNEEHARRFAEALNDDFNSPVAIAVLFELANEVNRTRSSQMAAQLKGLAGVIGLLERDPQQFLHGGTQLDASLESHVQEQIAARAQAKRDKNFAEADRIRQALLEQGIVLEDKPGGITEWRKA
;
A
#
# COMPACT_ATOMS: atom_id res chain seq x y z
N MET A 1 -21.02 0.78 -16.69
CA MET A 1 -20.85 -0.21 -15.62
C MET A 1 -22.11 -0.17 -14.76
N GLU A 2 -22.68 -1.30 -14.42
CA GLU A 2 -23.87 -1.41 -13.58
C GLU A 2 -23.46 -2.03 -12.24
N LEU A 3 -23.67 -1.30 -11.14
CA LEU A 3 -23.41 -1.77 -9.80
C LEU A 3 -24.75 -1.93 -9.08
N HIS A 4 -25.12 -3.17 -8.72
CA HIS A 4 -26.39 -3.47 -8.03
C HIS A 4 -27.63 -2.79 -8.67
N GLY A 5 -27.67 -2.73 -10.01
CA GLY A 5 -28.77 -2.09 -10.76
C GLY A 5 -28.60 -0.58 -11.00
N VAL A 6 -27.47 0.01 -10.64
CA VAL A 6 -27.17 1.44 -10.83
C VAL A 6 -26.16 1.64 -11.95
N TYR A 7 -26.48 2.49 -12.91
CA TYR A 7 -25.54 2.90 -13.95
C TYR A 7 -24.50 3.86 -13.35
N MET A 8 -23.25 3.41 -13.29
CA MET A 8 -22.13 4.19 -12.80
C MET A 8 -21.31 4.72 -13.97
N ASN A 9 -20.64 5.85 -13.75
CA ASN A 9 -19.66 6.35 -14.69
C ASN A 9 -18.57 5.31 -14.95
N VAL A 10 -18.02 5.30 -16.16
CA VAL A 10 -16.93 4.39 -16.53
C VAL A 10 -15.72 4.70 -15.69
N LEU A 11 -15.12 3.68 -15.08
CA LEU A 11 -13.85 3.78 -14.38
C LEU A 11 -12.78 4.32 -15.35
N LYS A 12 -12.06 5.34 -14.93
CA LYS A 12 -10.88 5.86 -15.62
C LYS A 12 -9.66 5.62 -14.76
N ILE A 13 -8.55 5.23 -15.38
CA ILE A 13 -7.27 5.00 -14.72
C ILE A 13 -6.22 5.84 -15.42
N TYR A 14 -5.40 6.58 -14.66
CA TYR A 14 -4.23 7.20 -15.21
C TYR A 14 -3.19 6.13 -15.54
N ASN A 15 -3.00 5.92 -16.83
CA ASN A 15 -2.02 4.94 -17.33
C ASN A 15 -0.66 5.62 -17.48
N THR A 16 0.30 5.24 -16.67
CA THR A 16 1.65 5.82 -16.70
C THR A 16 2.32 5.66 -18.06
N LEU A 17 2.06 4.56 -18.77
CA LEU A 17 2.60 4.32 -20.09
C LEU A 17 2.03 5.32 -21.12
N ALA A 18 0.74 5.60 -21.06
CA ALA A 18 0.07 6.56 -21.96
C ALA A 18 0.18 8.01 -21.46
N ARG A 19 0.48 8.21 -20.18
CA ARG A 19 0.54 9.53 -19.48
C ARG A 19 -0.77 10.31 -19.51
N GLU A 20 -1.88 9.60 -19.53
CA GLU A 20 -3.22 10.17 -19.53
C GLU A 20 -4.20 9.27 -18.76
N LYS A 21 -5.34 9.83 -18.37
CA LYS A 21 -6.47 9.05 -17.86
C LYS A 21 -7.18 8.38 -19.03
N GLN A 22 -7.28 7.06 -18.98
CA GLN A 22 -7.95 6.25 -19.98
C GLN A 22 -9.17 5.57 -19.39
N ALA A 23 -10.23 5.43 -20.16
CA ALA A 23 -11.37 4.58 -19.80
C ALA A 23 -10.88 3.14 -19.61
N PHE A 24 -11.18 2.57 -18.45
CA PHE A 24 -10.79 1.21 -18.14
C PHE A 24 -11.68 0.19 -18.87
N THR A 25 -11.01 -0.69 -19.57
CA THR A 25 -11.66 -1.82 -20.25
C THR A 25 -10.89 -3.08 -19.89
N PRO A 26 -11.46 -4.03 -19.13
CA PRO A 26 -10.78 -5.27 -18.81
C PRO A 26 -10.59 -6.13 -20.05
N ILE A 27 -9.55 -6.94 -20.08
CA ILE A 27 -9.27 -7.90 -21.17
C ILE A 27 -10.39 -8.94 -21.27
N GLU A 28 -10.82 -9.44 -20.13
CA GLU A 28 -11.96 -10.36 -20.00
C GLU A 28 -13.12 -9.63 -19.30
N PRO A 29 -14.30 -9.54 -19.92
CA PRO A 29 -15.43 -8.83 -19.33
C PRO A 29 -15.75 -9.32 -17.90
N GLY A 30 -15.81 -8.38 -16.95
CA GLY A 30 -16.14 -8.66 -15.56
C GLY A 30 -14.97 -9.18 -14.71
N LYS A 31 -13.81 -9.50 -15.31
CA LYS A 31 -12.62 -9.97 -14.59
C LYS A 31 -11.46 -8.99 -14.69
N ILE A 32 -10.67 -8.89 -13.64
CA ILE A 32 -9.48 -8.05 -13.59
C ILE A 32 -8.32 -8.86 -13.02
N ARG A 33 -7.22 -8.88 -13.75
CA ARG A 33 -5.95 -9.46 -13.32
C ARG A 33 -4.99 -8.33 -12.99
N MET A 34 -4.58 -8.25 -11.71
CA MET A 34 -3.75 -7.18 -11.19
C MET A 34 -2.50 -7.74 -10.52
N TYR A 35 -1.34 -7.26 -10.93
CA TYR A 35 -0.05 -7.54 -10.29
C TYR A 35 0.52 -6.27 -9.67
N VAL A 36 1.00 -6.35 -8.43
CA VAL A 36 1.69 -5.24 -7.77
C VAL A 36 3.03 -5.73 -7.27
N CYS A 37 4.11 -5.04 -7.63
CA CYS A 37 5.42 -5.36 -7.10
C CYS A 37 5.45 -5.22 -5.59
N GLY A 38 5.83 -6.31 -4.92
CA GLY A 38 5.94 -6.40 -3.49
C GLY A 38 7.31 -5.98 -2.95
N MET A 39 7.66 -6.49 -1.81
CA MET A 39 8.82 -6.04 -1.06
C MET A 39 9.97 -7.04 -1.07
N THR A 40 11.20 -6.52 -1.01
CA THR A 40 12.38 -7.29 -0.68
C THR A 40 12.46 -7.43 0.85
N VAL A 41 12.33 -8.65 1.35
CA VAL A 41 12.14 -8.96 2.78
C VAL A 41 13.47 -9.11 3.54
N TYR A 42 14.22 -8.02 3.66
CA TYR A 42 15.49 -7.98 4.39
C TYR A 42 15.47 -7.09 5.64
N ASP A 43 14.39 -6.34 5.84
CA ASP A 43 14.21 -5.40 6.96
C ASP A 43 12.71 -5.12 7.19
N TYR A 44 12.35 -4.44 8.28
CA TYR A 44 11.00 -4.02 8.57
C TYR A 44 10.42 -3.09 7.50
N CYS A 45 9.10 -3.20 7.29
CA CYS A 45 8.39 -2.34 6.38
C CYS A 45 8.36 -0.88 6.87
N HIS A 46 8.53 0.05 5.95
CA HIS A 46 8.48 1.48 6.22
C HIS A 46 7.23 2.15 5.63
N LEU A 47 7.00 3.42 5.92
CA LEU A 47 5.84 4.18 5.46
C LEU A 47 5.66 4.18 3.92
N GLY A 48 6.75 4.08 3.14
CA GLY A 48 6.66 3.91 1.69
C GLY A 48 5.96 2.60 1.31
N HIS A 49 6.27 1.50 2.01
CA HIS A 49 5.60 0.21 1.83
C HIS A 49 4.14 0.28 2.31
N ALA A 50 3.87 0.92 3.46
CA ALA A 50 2.51 1.16 3.93
C ALA A 50 1.66 1.84 2.87
N ARG A 51 2.23 2.84 2.17
CA ARG A 51 1.54 3.56 1.11
C ARG A 51 1.16 2.65 -0.06
N VAL A 52 2.09 1.84 -0.57
CA VAL A 52 1.81 0.86 -1.64
C VAL A 52 0.71 -0.09 -1.21
N MET A 53 0.84 -0.68 -0.01
CA MET A 53 -0.13 -1.65 0.51
C MET A 53 -1.54 -1.06 0.63
N VAL A 54 -1.67 0.10 1.27
CA VAL A 54 -2.97 0.76 1.51
C VAL A 54 -3.61 1.25 0.22
N VAL A 55 -2.82 1.82 -0.70
CA VAL A 55 -3.32 2.30 -2.00
C VAL A 55 -3.88 1.14 -2.82
N PHE A 56 -3.13 0.05 -3.00
CA PHE A 56 -3.59 -1.07 -3.81
C PHE A 56 -4.64 -1.93 -3.10
N ASP A 57 -4.70 -1.89 -1.77
CA ASP A 57 -5.84 -2.43 -1.01
C ASP A 57 -7.12 -1.63 -1.30
N MET A 58 -7.06 -0.31 -1.30
CA MET A 58 -8.21 0.55 -1.68
C MET A 58 -8.62 0.29 -3.14
N VAL A 59 -7.66 0.17 -4.06
CA VAL A 59 -7.93 -0.15 -5.47
C VAL A 59 -8.66 -1.47 -5.60
N GLN A 60 -8.14 -2.57 -5.01
CA GLN A 60 -8.80 -3.87 -5.11
C GLN A 60 -10.19 -3.88 -4.45
N ARG A 61 -10.35 -3.21 -3.30
CA ARG A 61 -11.66 -3.09 -2.63
C ARG A 61 -12.67 -2.39 -3.51
N TRP A 62 -12.29 -1.27 -4.13
CA TRP A 62 -13.16 -0.55 -5.04
C TRP A 62 -13.53 -1.36 -6.27
N LEU A 63 -12.57 -2.02 -6.92
CA LEU A 63 -12.83 -2.87 -8.08
C LEU A 63 -13.80 -3.99 -7.75
N ARG A 64 -13.63 -4.66 -6.59
CA ARG A 64 -14.55 -5.71 -6.11
C ARG A 64 -15.92 -5.15 -5.75
N ALA A 65 -15.99 -4.03 -5.05
CA ALA A 65 -17.26 -3.34 -4.76
C ALA A 65 -17.98 -2.91 -6.04
N SER A 66 -17.24 -2.62 -7.09
CA SER A 66 -17.78 -2.31 -8.44
C SER A 66 -18.24 -3.55 -9.22
N GLY A 67 -18.20 -4.76 -8.63
CA GLY A 67 -18.70 -6.00 -9.21
C GLY A 67 -17.71 -6.75 -10.10
N TYR A 68 -16.42 -6.37 -10.10
CA TYR A 68 -15.39 -7.14 -10.81
C TYR A 68 -14.91 -8.33 -9.97
N ASP A 69 -14.68 -9.44 -10.66
CA ASP A 69 -13.88 -10.57 -10.14
C ASP A 69 -12.40 -10.23 -10.29
N VAL A 70 -11.74 -9.94 -9.16
CA VAL A 70 -10.35 -9.45 -9.15
C VAL A 70 -9.42 -10.55 -8.68
N THR A 71 -8.48 -10.94 -9.53
CA THR A 71 -7.30 -11.72 -9.13
C THR A 71 -6.14 -10.77 -8.86
N TYR A 72 -5.79 -10.63 -7.58
CA TYR A 72 -4.72 -9.74 -7.12
C TYR A 72 -3.49 -10.54 -6.69
N VAL A 73 -2.36 -10.25 -7.32
CA VAL A 73 -1.05 -10.85 -7.02
C VAL A 73 -0.12 -9.77 -6.50
N ARG A 74 0.54 -10.03 -5.37
CA ARG A 74 1.65 -9.23 -4.84
C ARG A 74 2.79 -10.16 -4.46
N ASN A 75 3.95 -10.02 -5.10
CA ASN A 75 5.07 -10.91 -4.86
C ASN A 75 5.81 -10.58 -3.55
N ILE A 76 6.63 -11.54 -3.14
CA ILE A 76 7.64 -11.41 -2.09
C ILE A 76 8.99 -11.71 -2.72
N THR A 77 9.89 -10.71 -2.74
CA THR A 77 11.29 -10.91 -3.13
C THR A 77 12.06 -11.44 -1.93
N ASP A 78 12.27 -12.75 -1.90
CA ASP A 78 12.94 -13.48 -0.82
C ASP A 78 14.37 -13.92 -1.22
N ILE A 79 14.89 -13.41 -2.32
CA ILE A 79 16.29 -13.55 -2.77
C ILE A 79 16.78 -12.24 -3.40
N ASP A 80 17.83 -11.66 -2.87
CA ASP A 80 18.45 -10.41 -3.32
C ASP A 80 19.82 -10.24 -2.64
N ASP A 81 20.72 -9.46 -3.23
CA ASP A 81 22.05 -9.17 -2.64
C ASP A 81 21.94 -8.56 -1.23
N LYS A 82 20.90 -7.74 -0.96
CA LYS A 82 20.66 -7.15 0.36
C LYS A 82 20.25 -8.19 1.39
N ILE A 83 19.45 -9.18 0.98
CA ILE A 83 19.06 -10.32 1.82
C ILE A 83 20.29 -11.14 2.19
N ILE A 84 21.10 -11.51 1.19
CA ILE A 84 22.32 -12.29 1.38
C ILE A 84 23.27 -11.56 2.35
N LYS A 85 23.55 -10.29 2.08
CA LYS A 85 24.40 -9.47 2.94
C LYS A 85 23.89 -9.40 4.37
N ARG A 86 22.59 -9.16 4.55
CA ARG A 86 21.97 -9.03 5.88
C ARG A 86 22.01 -10.33 6.66
N ALA A 87 21.77 -11.47 6.00
CA ALA A 87 21.82 -12.80 6.62
C ALA A 87 23.24 -13.10 7.11
N VAL A 88 24.26 -12.83 6.29
CA VAL A 88 25.68 -12.99 6.66
C VAL A 88 26.04 -12.08 7.84
N GLU A 89 25.65 -10.81 7.81
CA GLU A 89 25.90 -9.85 8.91
C GLU A 89 25.26 -10.30 10.23
N ASN A 90 24.10 -10.92 10.18
CA ASN A 90 23.35 -11.40 11.35
C ASN A 90 23.79 -12.81 11.81
N GLY A 91 24.58 -13.54 11.01
CA GLY A 91 24.97 -14.93 11.31
C GLY A 91 23.79 -15.92 11.25
N GLU A 92 22.80 -15.66 10.41
CA GLU A 92 21.60 -16.49 10.21
C GLU A 92 21.46 -16.96 8.75
N THR A 93 20.63 -17.97 8.51
CA THR A 93 20.33 -18.42 7.15
C THR A 93 19.37 -17.41 6.46
N ILE A 94 19.38 -17.39 5.13
CA ILE A 94 18.47 -16.56 4.33
C ILE A 94 17.02 -16.94 4.61
N SER A 95 16.74 -18.22 4.75
CA SER A 95 15.41 -18.72 5.10
C SER A 95 14.91 -18.22 6.46
N GLN A 96 15.80 -18.15 7.48
CA GLN A 96 15.46 -17.60 8.79
C GLN A 96 15.19 -16.09 8.72
N LEU A 97 16.06 -15.35 8.04
CA LEU A 97 15.91 -13.91 7.84
C LEU A 97 14.59 -13.58 7.14
N THR A 98 14.37 -14.18 5.98
CA THR A 98 13.20 -13.86 5.14
C THR A 98 11.89 -14.29 5.81
N SER A 99 11.85 -15.46 6.46
CA SER A 99 10.66 -15.89 7.20
C SER A 99 10.26 -14.91 8.30
N ARG A 100 11.23 -14.37 9.05
CA ARG A 100 10.99 -13.37 10.10
C ARG A 100 10.42 -12.09 9.53
N PHE A 101 10.98 -11.57 8.42
CA PHE A 101 10.50 -10.32 7.84
C PHE A 101 9.22 -10.46 7.03
N ILE A 102 8.92 -11.64 6.47
CA ILE A 102 7.60 -11.96 5.91
C ILE A 102 6.55 -11.92 7.01
N GLN A 103 6.80 -12.57 8.15
CA GLN A 103 5.88 -12.51 9.28
C GLN A 103 5.66 -11.07 9.76
N ALA A 104 6.74 -10.30 9.90
CA ALA A 104 6.64 -8.89 10.29
C ALA A 104 5.84 -8.05 9.29
N MET A 105 6.01 -8.28 7.98
CA MET A 105 5.24 -7.64 6.91
C MET A 105 3.75 -8.00 7.00
N ASP A 106 3.43 -9.27 7.26
CA ASP A 106 2.06 -9.76 7.41
C ASP A 106 1.37 -9.09 8.61
N GLU A 107 2.07 -9.00 9.75
CA GLU A 107 1.58 -8.33 10.95
C GLU A 107 1.34 -6.83 10.70
N ASP A 108 2.29 -6.15 10.05
CA ASP A 108 2.20 -4.72 9.73
C ASP A 108 1.05 -4.43 8.75
N SER A 109 0.88 -5.26 7.71
CA SER A 109 -0.20 -5.12 6.74
C SER A 109 -1.58 -5.40 7.36
N ALA A 110 -1.68 -6.42 8.19
CA ALA A 110 -2.91 -6.74 8.91
C ALA A 110 -3.30 -5.62 9.89
N ALA A 111 -2.33 -5.03 10.61
CA ALA A 111 -2.56 -3.90 11.49
C ALA A 111 -3.15 -2.69 10.74
N LEU A 112 -2.68 -2.41 9.51
CA LEU A 112 -3.19 -1.35 8.64
C LEU A 112 -4.55 -1.69 7.98
N GLY A 113 -5.16 -2.83 8.29
CA GLY A 113 -6.42 -3.28 7.69
C GLY A 113 -6.29 -3.64 6.20
N VAL A 114 -5.09 -3.95 5.73
CA VAL A 114 -4.84 -4.38 4.36
C VAL A 114 -5.30 -5.82 4.18
N GLN A 115 -6.15 -6.06 3.19
CA GLN A 115 -6.58 -7.40 2.81
C GLN A 115 -5.42 -8.15 2.14
N LYS A 116 -5.29 -9.44 2.44
CA LYS A 116 -4.31 -10.28 1.75
C LYS A 116 -4.62 -10.32 0.26
N PRO A 117 -3.60 -10.29 -0.62
CA PRO A 117 -3.79 -10.58 -2.03
C PRO A 117 -4.22 -12.05 -2.22
N ASP A 118 -4.78 -12.38 -3.39
CA ASP A 118 -5.18 -13.75 -3.70
C ASP A 118 -3.96 -14.67 -3.82
N HIS A 119 -2.83 -14.12 -4.31
CA HIS A 119 -1.56 -14.82 -4.39
C HIS A 119 -0.40 -13.96 -3.90
N GLU A 120 0.46 -14.54 -3.06
CA GLU A 120 1.74 -13.94 -2.63
C GLU A 120 2.91 -14.87 -3.00
N PRO A 121 3.29 -14.93 -4.30
CA PRO A 121 4.37 -15.79 -4.74
C PRO A 121 5.72 -15.32 -4.20
N ARG A 122 6.57 -16.29 -3.80
CA ARG A 122 7.96 -16.02 -3.40
C ARG A 122 8.88 -16.26 -4.58
N ALA A 123 9.83 -15.37 -4.81
CA ALA A 123 10.75 -15.43 -5.94
C ALA A 123 11.49 -16.78 -6.00
N THR A 124 11.95 -17.30 -4.87
CA THR A 124 12.67 -18.59 -4.78
C THR A 124 11.85 -19.78 -5.27
N GLN A 125 10.53 -19.70 -5.29
CA GLN A 125 9.63 -20.77 -5.74
C GLN A 125 9.39 -20.76 -7.26
N TYR A 126 9.81 -19.72 -7.96
CA TYR A 126 9.55 -19.51 -9.40
C TYR A 126 10.82 -19.50 -10.26
N VAL A 127 11.94 -19.97 -9.72
CA VAL A 127 13.21 -20.04 -10.48
C VAL A 127 13.09 -20.81 -11.80
N PRO A 128 12.38 -21.97 -11.89
CA PRO A 128 12.18 -22.65 -13.18
C PRO A 128 11.50 -21.77 -14.24
N GLN A 129 10.49 -20.96 -13.86
CA GLN A 129 9.78 -20.05 -14.75
C GLN A 129 10.72 -18.92 -15.23
N MET A 130 11.55 -18.39 -14.33
CA MET A 130 12.56 -17.38 -14.67
C MET A 130 13.58 -17.94 -15.69
N LEU A 131 14.09 -19.16 -15.48
CA LEU A 131 14.97 -19.82 -16.44
C LEU A 131 14.30 -20.03 -17.80
N GLY A 132 13.02 -20.39 -17.81
CA GLY A 132 12.22 -20.53 -19.01
C GLY A 132 12.10 -19.22 -19.79
N LEU A 133 11.86 -18.11 -19.08
CA LEU A 133 11.75 -16.78 -19.67
C LEU A 133 13.09 -16.30 -20.24
N ILE A 134 14.20 -16.52 -19.53
CA ILE A 134 15.56 -16.18 -20.00
C ILE A 134 15.91 -16.96 -21.29
N LYS A 135 15.57 -18.26 -21.36
CA LYS A 135 15.76 -19.07 -22.58
C LYS A 135 15.00 -18.50 -23.79
N LYS A 136 13.75 -18.04 -23.59
CA LYS A 136 12.99 -17.36 -24.66
C LYS A 136 13.70 -16.10 -25.13
N LEU A 137 14.19 -15.28 -24.19
CA LEU A 137 14.95 -14.06 -24.51
C LEU A 137 16.25 -14.37 -25.26
N GLU A 138 16.97 -15.40 -24.86
CA GLU A 138 18.19 -15.86 -25.55
C GLU A 138 17.87 -16.34 -26.97
N ALA A 139 16.81 -17.12 -27.15
CA ALA A 139 16.38 -17.57 -28.49
C ALA A 139 15.94 -16.40 -29.39
N HIS A 140 15.51 -15.29 -28.82
CA HIS A 140 15.17 -14.07 -29.57
C HIS A 140 16.35 -13.10 -29.75
N GLY A 141 17.55 -13.45 -29.27
CA GLY A 141 18.77 -12.62 -29.38
C GLY A 141 18.80 -11.45 -28.37
N LEU A 142 17.88 -11.43 -27.40
CA LEU A 142 17.77 -10.36 -26.38
C LEU A 142 18.52 -10.68 -25.09
N ALA A 143 19.07 -11.87 -24.94
CA ALA A 143 19.91 -12.26 -23.81
C ALA A 143 21.21 -12.87 -24.29
N TYR A 144 22.28 -12.65 -23.51
CA TYR A 144 23.59 -13.19 -23.81
C TYR A 144 24.38 -13.51 -22.55
N ARG A 145 25.25 -14.52 -22.61
CA ARG A 145 26.21 -14.84 -21.56
C ARG A 145 27.42 -13.92 -21.63
N ALA A 146 27.77 -13.28 -20.54
CA ALA A 146 28.94 -12.44 -20.41
C ALA A 146 30.19 -13.24 -20.01
N SER A 147 31.36 -12.60 -20.08
CA SER A 147 32.64 -13.26 -19.76
C SER A 147 32.82 -13.61 -18.30
N ASP A 148 32.11 -12.94 -17.39
CA ASP A 148 32.05 -13.19 -15.95
C ASP A 148 31.07 -14.31 -15.56
N GLY A 149 30.33 -14.85 -16.52
CA GLY A 149 29.38 -15.92 -16.36
C GLY A 149 27.94 -15.46 -16.17
N ASP A 150 27.70 -14.17 -15.93
CA ASP A 150 26.35 -13.58 -15.87
C ASP A 150 25.64 -13.69 -17.21
N VAL A 151 24.29 -13.80 -17.16
CA VAL A 151 23.44 -13.64 -18.35
C VAL A 151 22.79 -12.27 -18.27
N ASN A 152 23.05 -11.45 -19.29
CA ASN A 152 22.55 -10.10 -19.37
C ASN A 152 21.49 -9.94 -20.45
N TYR A 153 20.57 -9.01 -20.24
CA TYR A 153 19.62 -8.51 -21.23
C TYR A 153 20.31 -7.46 -22.10
N SER A 154 20.15 -7.56 -23.43
CA SER A 154 20.67 -6.58 -24.40
C SER A 154 19.64 -5.48 -24.63
N VAL A 155 19.80 -4.36 -23.93
CA VAL A 155 18.81 -3.26 -23.93
C VAL A 155 18.66 -2.62 -25.30
N ARG A 156 19.76 -2.44 -26.05
CA ARG A 156 19.74 -1.78 -27.39
C ARG A 156 19.05 -2.60 -28.45
N ASP A 157 18.96 -3.92 -28.25
CA ASP A 157 18.31 -4.83 -29.22
C ASP A 157 16.76 -4.90 -28.97
N PHE A 158 16.25 -4.24 -27.95
CA PHE A 158 14.82 -4.14 -27.67
C PHE A 158 14.26 -2.78 -28.13
N GLU A 159 13.46 -2.79 -29.19
CA GLU A 159 12.82 -1.59 -29.70
C GLU A 159 11.80 -1.02 -28.68
N GLY A 160 11.90 0.27 -28.40
CA GLY A 160 11.00 0.97 -27.50
C GLY A 160 11.37 0.89 -26.00
N TYR A 161 12.60 0.50 -25.65
CA TYR A 161 13.07 0.64 -24.27
C TYR A 161 13.05 2.11 -23.85
N GLY A 162 12.56 2.38 -22.64
CA GLY A 162 12.36 3.74 -22.13
C GLY A 162 10.96 4.29 -22.35
N LYS A 163 10.03 3.52 -22.96
CA LYS A 163 8.66 3.98 -23.25
C LYS A 163 7.82 4.29 -21.99
N LEU A 164 8.02 3.55 -20.90
CA LEU A 164 7.32 3.78 -19.63
C LEU A 164 7.90 4.98 -18.89
N SER A 165 9.22 5.04 -18.74
CA SER A 165 9.92 6.13 -18.07
C SER A 165 9.93 7.43 -18.88
N GLY A 166 9.77 7.32 -20.19
CA GLY A 166 9.85 8.43 -21.14
C GLY A 166 11.26 8.94 -21.36
N LYS A 167 12.24 8.11 -21.09
CA LYS A 167 13.66 8.41 -21.29
C LYS A 167 14.13 7.79 -22.58
N SER A 168 14.88 8.55 -23.38
CA SER A 168 15.62 7.98 -24.50
C SER A 168 16.83 7.18 -24.00
N LEU A 169 17.33 6.25 -24.82
CA LEU A 169 18.55 5.51 -24.49
C LEU A 169 19.76 6.43 -24.26
N ASP A 170 19.81 7.57 -24.95
CA ASP A 170 20.89 8.56 -24.82
C ASP A 170 20.79 9.33 -23.48
N ASP A 171 19.59 9.50 -22.94
CA ASP A 171 19.36 10.11 -21.63
C ASP A 171 19.66 9.15 -20.47
N LEU A 172 19.66 7.85 -20.75
CA LEU A 172 19.97 6.80 -19.78
C LEU A 172 21.49 6.62 -19.68
N ARG A 173 22.17 7.57 -19.06
CA ARG A 173 23.61 7.45 -18.80
C ARG A 173 23.85 6.31 -17.85
N ALA A 174 24.46 5.25 -18.34
CA ALA A 174 24.96 4.18 -17.50
C ALA A 174 26.09 4.71 -16.62
N GLY A 175 26.09 4.33 -15.35
CA GLY A 175 27.17 4.63 -14.42
C GLY A 175 26.88 5.67 -13.37
N GLU A 176 25.79 6.43 -13.42
CA GLU A 176 25.46 7.35 -12.32
C GLU A 176 24.96 6.60 -11.05
N ARG A 177 24.64 5.30 -11.14
CA ARG A 177 24.14 4.49 -10.01
C ARG A 177 24.69 3.08 -9.87
N VAL A 178 25.42 2.55 -10.84
CA VAL A 178 25.98 1.18 -10.81
C VAL A 178 27.36 1.21 -11.45
N ASP A 179 28.36 0.62 -10.79
CA ASP A 179 29.66 0.34 -11.41
C ASP A 179 29.43 -0.48 -12.68
N VAL A 180 29.95 0.00 -13.80
CA VAL A 180 29.88 -0.70 -15.09
C VAL A 180 30.63 -2.01 -14.94
N ASN A 181 29.91 -3.12 -14.86
CA ASN A 181 30.53 -4.44 -14.84
C ASN A 181 31.24 -4.67 -16.20
N SER A 182 32.52 -5.00 -16.18
CA SER A 182 33.38 -5.17 -17.37
C SER A 182 32.89 -6.29 -18.31
N GLY A 183 31.95 -7.14 -17.88
CA GLY A 183 31.39 -8.23 -18.68
C GLY A 183 30.24 -7.83 -19.61
N LYS A 184 29.62 -6.64 -19.42
CA LYS A 184 28.48 -6.20 -20.21
C LYS A 184 28.91 -5.67 -21.59
N ARG A 185 28.08 -5.93 -22.62
CA ARG A 185 28.26 -5.38 -23.99
C ARG A 185 27.93 -3.90 -24.06
N ASP A 186 26.90 -3.48 -23.32
CA ASP A 186 26.48 -2.09 -23.18
C ASP A 186 26.25 -1.78 -21.67
N PRO A 187 26.63 -0.58 -21.22
CA PRO A 187 26.40 -0.17 -19.84
C PRO A 187 24.93 -0.20 -19.38
N LEU A 188 23.98 -0.07 -20.31
CA LEU A 188 22.54 -0.13 -20.02
C LEU A 188 22.03 -1.56 -19.82
N ASP A 189 22.80 -2.58 -20.24
CA ASP A 189 22.41 -3.97 -20.08
C ASP A 189 22.23 -4.32 -18.59
N PHE A 190 21.28 -5.18 -18.29
CA PHE A 190 20.99 -5.57 -16.92
C PHE A 190 20.97 -7.09 -16.76
N VAL A 191 21.28 -7.54 -15.55
CA VAL A 191 21.44 -8.97 -15.24
C VAL A 191 20.08 -9.67 -15.22
N LEU A 192 19.98 -10.78 -15.95
CA LEU A 192 18.87 -11.74 -15.92
C LEU A 192 19.18 -12.93 -15.00
N TRP A 193 20.42 -13.42 -15.06
CA TRP A 193 20.95 -14.50 -14.25
C TRP A 193 22.33 -14.14 -13.75
N LYS A 194 22.55 -14.16 -12.44
CA LYS A 194 23.81 -13.80 -11.82
C LYS A 194 24.59 -15.07 -11.47
N ALA A 195 25.76 -15.23 -12.03
CA ALA A 195 26.62 -16.36 -11.73
C ALA A 195 27.01 -16.40 -10.25
N SER A 196 26.98 -17.57 -9.64
CA SER A 196 27.34 -17.74 -8.24
C SER A 196 28.85 -17.53 -8.01
N LYS A 197 29.18 -16.99 -6.84
CA LYS A 197 30.56 -16.83 -6.37
C LYS A 197 30.89 -17.93 -5.35
N GLU A 198 32.17 -18.29 -5.26
CA GLU A 198 32.63 -19.36 -4.35
C GLU A 198 32.24 -19.12 -2.88
N ASN A 199 32.27 -17.87 -2.44
CA ASN A 199 32.01 -17.47 -1.07
C ASN A 199 30.52 -17.22 -0.76
N GLU A 200 29.61 -17.45 -1.71
CA GLU A 200 28.18 -17.30 -1.47
C GLU A 200 27.60 -18.58 -0.84
N PRO A 201 26.58 -18.48 0.03
CA PRO A 201 25.89 -19.64 0.61
C PRO A 201 25.28 -20.54 -0.48
N ASP A 202 25.26 -21.87 -0.22
CA ASP A 202 24.70 -22.80 -1.20
C ASP A 202 23.18 -22.65 -1.37
N GLU A 203 22.49 -22.12 -0.35
CA GLU A 203 21.04 -21.85 -0.41
C GLU A 203 20.63 -20.75 -1.42
N VAL A 204 21.60 -20.02 -2.01
CA VAL A 204 21.35 -19.00 -3.05
C VAL A 204 21.90 -19.41 -4.41
N LYS A 205 22.19 -20.67 -4.60
CA LYS A 205 22.74 -21.23 -5.84
C LYS A 205 21.77 -22.22 -6.44
N TRP A 206 21.23 -21.90 -7.59
CA TRP A 206 20.40 -22.80 -8.40
C TRP A 206 21.16 -23.25 -9.63
N ASP A 207 20.94 -24.47 -10.05
CA ASP A 207 21.46 -24.97 -11.32
C ASP A 207 20.74 -24.32 -12.50
N SER A 208 21.49 -23.94 -13.51
CA SER A 208 20.97 -23.39 -14.75
C SER A 208 21.77 -23.86 -15.98
N PRO A 209 21.27 -23.65 -17.20
CA PRO A 209 22.03 -23.92 -18.44
C PRO A 209 23.34 -23.12 -18.54
N TRP A 210 23.44 -22.03 -17.81
CA TRP A 210 24.61 -21.15 -17.84
C TRP A 210 25.57 -21.38 -16.67
N GLY A 211 25.27 -22.33 -15.81
CA GLY A 211 25.99 -22.64 -14.57
C GLY A 211 25.20 -22.28 -13.33
N GLN A 212 25.77 -22.55 -12.16
CA GLN A 212 25.14 -22.20 -10.89
C GLN A 212 25.05 -20.69 -10.69
N GLY A 213 23.90 -20.24 -10.17
CA GLY A 213 23.65 -18.82 -9.95
C GLY A 213 22.30 -18.53 -9.36
N ARG A 214 21.85 -17.32 -9.47
CA ARG A 214 20.55 -16.84 -9.01
C ARG A 214 19.91 -15.85 -9.99
N PRO A 215 18.58 -15.65 -9.93
CA PRO A 215 17.91 -14.68 -10.79
C PRO A 215 18.36 -13.25 -10.49
N GLY A 216 18.35 -12.40 -11.52
CA GLY A 216 18.35 -10.95 -11.36
C GLY A 216 17.01 -10.46 -10.81
N TRP A 217 17.01 -9.31 -10.17
CA TRP A 217 15.81 -8.77 -9.49
C TRP A 217 14.60 -8.55 -10.41
N HIS A 218 14.81 -8.13 -11.66
CA HIS A 218 13.70 -7.75 -12.54
C HIS A 218 12.94 -8.95 -13.12
N ILE A 219 13.64 -10.08 -13.38
CA ILE A 219 13.05 -11.27 -14.00
C ILE A 219 12.05 -11.97 -13.09
N GLU A 220 12.14 -11.74 -11.77
CA GLU A 220 11.25 -12.32 -10.77
C GLU A 220 9.80 -11.95 -11.05
N CYS A 221 9.50 -10.64 -11.11
CA CYS A 221 8.16 -10.14 -11.32
C CYS A 221 7.62 -10.50 -12.71
N SER A 222 8.48 -10.44 -13.75
CA SER A 222 8.12 -10.85 -15.11
C SER A 222 7.70 -12.31 -15.18
N ALA A 223 8.42 -13.21 -14.51
CA ALA A 223 8.11 -14.63 -14.51
C ALA A 223 6.88 -14.97 -13.63
N MET A 224 6.79 -14.39 -12.42
CA MET A 224 5.69 -14.65 -11.50
C MET A 224 4.36 -14.11 -12.03
N SER A 225 4.35 -12.89 -12.61
CA SER A 225 3.14 -12.33 -13.20
C SER A 225 2.66 -13.13 -14.41
N CYS A 226 3.59 -13.55 -15.29
CA CYS A 226 3.28 -14.38 -16.44
C CYS A 226 2.66 -15.72 -16.02
N GLU A 227 3.23 -16.40 -15.03
CA GLU A 227 2.74 -17.69 -14.54
C GLU A 227 1.35 -17.61 -13.92
N LEU A 228 1.09 -16.58 -13.12
CA LEU A 228 -0.13 -16.44 -12.34
C LEU A 228 -1.26 -15.71 -13.07
N LEU A 229 -0.93 -14.74 -13.92
CA LEU A 229 -1.91 -13.88 -14.60
C LEU A 229 -1.91 -14.05 -16.12
N GLY A 230 -0.95 -14.81 -16.66
CA GLY A 230 -0.76 -14.97 -18.11
C GLY A 230 0.18 -13.91 -18.69
N GLU A 231 0.53 -14.12 -19.96
CA GLU A 231 1.51 -13.29 -20.70
C GLU A 231 1.03 -11.85 -20.94
N TYR A 232 -0.27 -11.60 -20.79
CA TYR A 232 -0.93 -10.30 -20.95
C TYR A 232 -2.06 -10.14 -19.93
N PHE A 233 -2.01 -9.08 -19.12
CA PHE A 233 -2.98 -8.84 -18.05
C PHE A 233 -3.35 -7.36 -17.90
N ASP A 234 -4.32 -7.04 -17.02
CA ASP A 234 -4.99 -5.74 -17.01
C ASP A 234 -4.16 -4.64 -16.35
N ILE A 235 -3.73 -4.83 -15.10
CA ILE A 235 -3.13 -3.77 -14.29
C ILE A 235 -1.81 -4.24 -13.69
N HIS A 236 -0.75 -3.45 -13.87
CA HIS A 236 0.50 -3.60 -13.13
C HIS A 236 0.77 -2.34 -12.30
N GLY A 237 1.03 -2.53 -11.01
CA GLY A 237 1.20 -1.44 -10.06
C GLY A 237 2.47 -1.52 -9.23
N GLY A 238 2.80 -0.38 -8.59
CA GLY A 238 3.91 -0.28 -7.66
C GLY A 238 4.23 1.16 -7.26
N GLY A 239 5.33 1.35 -6.52
CA GLY A 239 5.85 2.68 -6.21
C GLY A 239 6.39 3.39 -7.45
N GLN A 240 6.35 4.71 -7.46
CA GLN A 240 6.89 5.53 -8.56
C GLN A 240 8.39 5.30 -8.80
N ASP A 241 9.13 4.87 -7.78
CA ASP A 241 10.55 4.50 -7.86
C ASP A 241 10.79 3.23 -8.68
N LEU A 242 9.78 2.37 -8.81
CA LEU A 242 9.86 1.16 -9.62
C LEU A 242 9.65 1.42 -11.11
N GLN A 243 9.09 2.59 -11.49
CA GLN A 243 8.84 2.93 -12.88
C GLN A 243 10.11 2.77 -13.73
N PHE A 244 11.26 3.18 -13.17
CA PHE A 244 12.58 2.99 -13.77
C PHE A 244 13.64 2.69 -12.69
N PRO A 245 14.47 1.66 -12.84
CA PRO A 245 14.54 0.77 -14.03
C PRO A 245 13.61 -0.45 -13.97
N HIS A 246 12.98 -0.79 -12.83
CA HIS A 246 12.36 -2.09 -12.59
C HIS A 246 11.23 -2.43 -13.57
N HIS A 247 10.17 -1.64 -13.63
CA HIS A 247 9.04 -1.88 -14.53
C HIS A 247 9.39 -1.70 -16.01
N GLU A 248 10.30 -0.79 -16.34
CA GLU A 248 10.83 -0.69 -17.70
C GLU A 248 11.53 -1.98 -18.13
N ASN A 249 12.32 -2.58 -17.24
CA ASN A 249 13.01 -3.85 -17.48
C ASN A 249 12.03 -5.03 -17.56
N GLU A 250 10.95 -5.02 -16.77
CA GLU A 250 9.90 -6.03 -16.87
C GLU A 250 9.18 -5.98 -18.23
N ILE A 251 8.92 -4.76 -18.74
CA ILE A 251 8.39 -4.59 -20.11
C ILE A 251 9.33 -5.21 -21.14
N ALA A 252 10.60 -4.87 -21.05
CA ALA A 252 11.60 -5.39 -21.97
C ALA A 252 11.69 -6.93 -21.92
N GLN A 253 11.69 -7.51 -20.72
CA GLN A 253 11.72 -8.96 -20.52
C GLN A 253 10.46 -9.64 -21.06
N SER A 254 9.29 -9.17 -20.67
CA SER A 254 8.01 -9.83 -21.01
C SER A 254 7.66 -9.65 -22.49
N GLU A 255 7.74 -8.42 -23.02
CA GLU A 255 7.45 -8.16 -24.43
C GLU A 255 8.54 -8.71 -25.34
N GLY A 256 9.80 -8.72 -24.90
CA GLY A 256 10.89 -9.35 -25.63
C GLY A 256 10.76 -10.88 -25.74
N ALA A 257 10.27 -11.53 -24.67
CA ALA A 257 10.06 -12.98 -24.66
C ALA A 257 8.80 -13.43 -25.39
N HIS A 258 7.70 -12.66 -25.33
CA HIS A 258 6.41 -13.07 -25.87
C HIS A 258 6.00 -12.35 -27.17
N ARG A 259 6.71 -11.26 -27.53
CA ARG A 259 6.48 -10.47 -28.75
C ARG A 259 5.09 -9.85 -28.87
N HIS A 260 4.47 -9.54 -27.75
CA HIS A 260 3.22 -8.80 -27.66
C HIS A 260 3.19 -7.95 -26.38
N ARG A 261 2.20 -7.10 -26.27
CA ARG A 261 2.01 -6.21 -25.13
C ARG A 261 1.91 -7.02 -23.82
N PHE A 262 2.57 -6.53 -22.77
CA PHE A 262 2.63 -7.17 -21.46
C PHE A 262 1.45 -6.78 -20.57
N VAL A 263 1.17 -5.47 -20.43
CA VAL A 263 0.16 -4.94 -19.49
C VAL A 263 -0.66 -3.84 -20.14
N ASN A 264 -1.97 -3.77 -19.82
CA ASN A 264 -2.84 -2.71 -20.31
C ASN A 264 -2.62 -1.38 -19.57
N TYR A 265 -2.63 -1.40 -18.23
CA TYR A 265 -2.60 -0.19 -17.41
C TYR A 265 -1.48 -0.26 -16.39
N TRP A 266 -0.60 0.72 -16.42
CA TRP A 266 0.49 0.88 -15.46
C TRP A 266 0.09 1.93 -14.41
N MET A 267 0.07 1.54 -13.13
CA MET A 267 -0.31 2.40 -12.02
C MET A 267 0.88 2.60 -11.07
N HIS A 268 1.20 3.86 -10.77
CA HIS A 268 2.29 4.18 -9.83
C HIS A 268 1.80 5.12 -8.73
N ASN A 269 2.03 4.73 -7.48
CA ASN A 269 1.80 5.62 -6.35
C ASN A 269 3.02 6.53 -6.10
N GLY A 270 2.75 7.78 -5.74
CA GLY A 270 3.78 8.78 -5.48
C GLY A 270 4.66 8.45 -4.26
N PHE A 271 5.75 9.18 -4.10
CA PHE A 271 6.70 9.01 -3.00
C PHE A 271 6.14 9.44 -1.64
N VAL A 272 6.61 8.80 -0.57
CA VAL A 272 6.52 9.35 0.78
C VAL A 272 7.73 10.25 1.01
N ARG A 273 7.44 11.47 1.48
CA ARG A 273 8.43 12.45 1.94
C ARG A 273 8.30 12.62 3.45
N VAL A 274 9.37 13.03 4.09
CA VAL A 274 9.39 13.40 5.49
C VAL A 274 9.89 14.83 5.57
N ASP A 275 9.08 15.73 6.13
CA ASP A 275 9.38 17.16 6.17
C ASP A 275 9.80 17.75 4.81
N ASN A 276 9.08 17.34 3.74
CA ASN A 276 9.33 17.68 2.34
C ASN A 276 10.60 17.11 1.71
N GLU A 277 11.39 16.31 2.44
CA GLU A 277 12.55 15.61 1.92
C GLU A 277 12.24 14.16 1.59
N LYS A 278 12.98 13.56 0.66
CA LYS A 278 12.82 12.14 0.34
C LYS A 278 13.20 11.30 1.57
N MET A 279 12.31 10.38 1.97
CA MET A 279 12.60 9.43 3.04
C MET A 279 13.77 8.51 2.64
N SER A 280 14.82 8.44 3.47
CA SER A 280 15.95 7.54 3.27
C SER A 280 16.65 7.20 4.59
N LYS A 281 17.25 5.99 4.66
CA LYS A 281 18.04 5.57 5.83
C LYS A 281 19.26 6.46 6.07
N SER A 282 19.90 6.94 4.99
CA SER A 282 21.09 7.79 5.08
C SER A 282 20.81 9.19 5.65
N LEU A 283 19.59 9.69 5.51
CA LEU A 283 19.16 10.98 6.07
C LEU A 283 18.64 10.87 7.51
N GLY A 284 18.51 9.66 8.06
CA GLY A 284 17.96 9.46 9.41
C GLY A 284 16.45 9.80 9.54
N ASN A 285 15.77 10.02 8.43
CA ASN A 285 14.35 10.34 8.35
C ASN A 285 13.50 9.14 7.89
N PHE A 286 13.95 7.94 8.24
CA PHE A 286 13.33 6.67 7.87
C PHE A 286 12.47 6.17 9.03
N PHE A 287 11.18 5.93 8.78
CA PHE A 287 10.23 5.46 9.78
C PHE A 287 9.63 4.11 9.35
N THR A 288 9.77 3.12 10.21
CA THR A 288 9.08 1.84 10.04
C THR A 288 7.60 1.98 10.39
N ILE A 289 6.77 1.10 9.82
CA ILE A 289 5.34 1.05 10.16
C ILE A 289 5.19 0.85 11.68
N ARG A 290 5.97 -0.05 12.29
CA ARG A 290 5.91 -0.38 13.73
C ARG A 290 6.21 0.82 14.62
N GLU A 291 7.21 1.64 14.27
CA GLU A 291 7.53 2.87 15.01
C GLU A 291 6.37 3.87 14.97
N VAL A 292 5.73 4.03 13.81
CA VAL A 292 4.57 4.92 13.67
C VAL A 292 3.38 4.38 14.45
N LEU A 293 3.14 3.06 14.42
CA LEU A 293 2.04 2.42 15.13
C LEU A 293 2.21 2.42 16.68
N GLN A 294 3.41 2.69 17.19
CA GLN A 294 3.61 2.94 18.64
C GLN A 294 2.98 4.26 19.09
N LYS A 295 2.84 5.23 18.19
CA LYS A 295 2.34 6.57 18.49
C LYS A 295 0.91 6.78 18.00
N TYR A 296 0.56 6.19 16.85
CA TYR A 296 -0.69 6.44 16.15
C TYR A 296 -1.46 5.15 15.90
N ASP A 297 -2.77 5.26 15.98
CA ASP A 297 -3.68 4.18 15.58
C ASP A 297 -3.51 3.84 14.10
N ALA A 298 -3.57 2.56 13.76
CA ALA A 298 -3.32 2.08 12.41
C ALA A 298 -4.34 2.63 11.39
N GLU A 299 -5.61 2.82 11.79
CA GLU A 299 -6.61 3.42 10.91
C GLU A 299 -6.36 4.91 10.68
N VAL A 300 -5.74 5.61 11.64
CA VAL A 300 -5.27 7.00 11.43
C VAL A 300 -4.19 7.03 10.36
N VAL A 301 -3.24 6.10 10.38
CA VAL A 301 -2.20 5.98 9.35
C VAL A 301 -2.81 5.66 7.99
N ARG A 302 -3.74 4.71 7.93
CA ARG A 302 -4.49 4.38 6.72
C ARG A 302 -5.25 5.58 6.17
N PHE A 303 -5.98 6.28 7.02
CA PHE A 303 -6.74 7.48 6.67
C PHE A 303 -5.82 8.60 6.17
N PHE A 304 -4.68 8.83 6.84
CA PHE A 304 -3.66 9.79 6.40
C PHE A 304 -3.18 9.48 4.98
N ILE A 305 -2.92 8.21 4.64
CA ILE A 305 -2.51 7.79 3.30
C ILE A 305 -3.61 8.07 2.27
N LEU A 306 -4.86 7.72 2.59
CA LEU A 306 -5.99 7.86 1.67
C LEU A 306 -6.49 9.31 1.49
N ARG A 307 -6.14 10.23 2.40
CA ARG A 307 -6.43 11.68 2.24
C ARG A 307 -5.67 12.33 1.09
N ALA A 308 -4.58 11.72 0.62
CA ALA A 308 -3.84 12.18 -0.53
C ALA A 308 -4.17 11.32 -1.75
N HIS A 309 -4.28 11.94 -2.92
CA HIS A 309 -4.40 11.18 -4.16
C HIS A 309 -3.20 10.26 -4.32
N TYR A 310 -3.42 9.01 -4.73
CA TYR A 310 -2.36 8.00 -4.74
C TYR A 310 -1.14 8.38 -5.56
N ARG A 311 -1.30 9.15 -6.65
CA ARG A 311 -0.20 9.63 -7.50
C ARG A 311 0.56 10.82 -6.94
N SER A 312 -0.04 11.59 -6.03
CA SER A 312 0.61 12.77 -5.44
C SER A 312 1.67 12.37 -4.43
N PRO A 313 2.75 13.14 -4.24
CA PRO A 313 3.63 12.94 -3.09
C PRO A 313 2.85 13.01 -1.77
N LEU A 314 3.22 12.19 -0.81
CA LEU A 314 2.66 12.19 0.55
C LEU A 314 3.72 12.69 1.51
N ASN A 315 3.47 13.83 2.15
CA ASN A 315 4.39 14.38 3.13
C ASN A 315 4.01 13.92 4.55
N TYR A 316 4.87 13.16 5.17
CA TYR A 316 4.71 12.68 6.54
C TYR A 316 5.30 13.68 7.54
N SER A 317 4.56 13.94 8.60
CA SER A 317 5.02 14.51 9.86
C SER A 317 4.04 14.13 10.97
N ASP A 318 4.45 14.21 12.22
CA ASP A 318 3.57 13.96 13.36
C ASP A 318 2.36 14.93 13.32
N ALA A 319 2.56 16.19 12.96
CA ALA A 319 1.46 17.17 12.81
C ALA A 319 0.41 16.74 11.76
N HIS A 320 0.84 16.15 10.65
CA HIS A 320 -0.10 15.64 9.64
C HIS A 320 -0.89 14.42 10.12
N LEU A 321 -0.28 13.56 10.95
CA LEU A 321 -0.99 12.44 11.57
C LEU A 321 -1.95 12.89 12.68
N ASP A 322 -1.59 13.92 13.46
CA ASP A 322 -2.48 14.54 14.45
C ASP A 322 -3.72 15.16 13.78
N ASP A 323 -3.51 15.85 12.66
CA ASP A 323 -4.63 16.38 11.86
C ASP A 323 -5.48 15.26 11.26
N ALA A 324 -4.88 14.18 10.78
CA ALA A 324 -5.59 13.01 10.29
C ALA A 324 -6.41 12.33 11.41
N LYS A 325 -5.84 12.18 12.62
CA LYS A 325 -6.52 11.68 13.81
C LYS A 325 -7.75 12.52 14.15
N GLY A 326 -7.58 13.84 14.21
CA GLY A 326 -8.67 14.78 14.47
C GLY A 326 -9.78 14.70 13.43
N ALA A 327 -9.43 14.56 12.16
CA ALA A 327 -10.39 14.45 11.07
C ALA A 327 -11.14 13.11 11.13
N LEU A 328 -10.45 11.98 11.30
CA LEU A 328 -11.08 10.65 11.41
C LEU A 328 -11.99 10.56 12.65
N SER A 329 -11.58 11.17 13.77
CA SER A 329 -12.38 11.24 15.01
C SER A 329 -13.72 11.92 14.79
N ARG A 330 -13.82 12.92 13.89
CA ARG A 330 -15.11 13.56 13.57
C ARG A 330 -16.08 12.60 12.88
N LEU A 331 -15.59 11.73 12.00
CA LEU A 331 -16.41 10.70 11.35
C LEU A 331 -16.90 9.67 12.38
N TYR A 332 -16.03 9.20 13.26
CA TYR A 332 -16.38 8.30 14.34
C TYR A 332 -17.36 8.92 15.33
N THR A 333 -17.21 10.22 15.64
CA THR A 333 -18.16 10.94 16.52
C THR A 333 -19.56 10.96 15.92
N ALA A 334 -19.71 11.17 14.62
CA ALA A 334 -21.02 11.10 13.96
C ALA A 334 -21.67 9.73 14.12
N LEU A 335 -20.91 8.63 13.97
CA LEU A 335 -21.42 7.26 14.16
C LEU A 335 -21.68 6.91 15.63
N LYS A 336 -20.94 7.49 16.58
CA LYS A 336 -21.20 7.34 18.01
C LYS A 336 -22.50 8.02 18.42
N GLU A 337 -22.71 9.24 17.95
CA GLU A 337 -23.90 10.05 18.26
C GLU A 337 -25.17 9.53 17.58
N VAL A 338 -25.02 8.89 16.42
CA VAL A 338 -26.11 8.30 15.64
C VAL A 338 -25.64 6.91 15.18
N PRO A 339 -25.88 5.87 15.99
CA PRO A 339 -25.48 4.51 15.61
C PRO A 339 -26.10 4.10 14.27
N ALA A 340 -25.28 3.47 13.43
CA ALA A 340 -25.73 2.86 12.20
C ALA A 340 -26.70 1.72 12.52
N ASP A 341 -27.83 1.68 11.82
CA ASP A 341 -28.74 0.53 11.85
C ASP A 341 -28.28 -0.56 10.85
N GLY A 342 -29.04 -1.63 10.72
CA GLY A 342 -28.72 -2.75 9.84
C GLY A 342 -29.05 -2.52 8.36
N HIS A 343 -29.28 -1.28 7.92
CA HIS A 343 -29.58 -0.99 6.51
C HIS A 343 -28.36 -1.30 5.63
N ALA A 344 -28.64 -1.94 4.49
CA ALA A 344 -27.65 -2.15 3.46
C ALA A 344 -27.26 -0.84 2.78
N LEU A 345 -26.06 -0.78 2.22
CA LEU A 345 -25.58 0.36 1.42
C LEU A 345 -26.47 0.56 0.18
N ASP A 346 -27.08 1.74 0.07
CA ASP A 346 -27.86 2.14 -1.11
C ASP A 346 -27.01 2.96 -2.07
N TRP A 347 -26.67 2.35 -3.19
CA TRP A 347 -25.88 3.00 -4.25
C TRP A 347 -26.69 4.04 -5.07
N ASN A 348 -28.03 4.10 -4.92
CA ASN A 348 -28.87 5.13 -5.53
C ASN A 348 -28.91 6.42 -4.74
N GLU A 349 -28.46 6.40 -3.50
CA GLU A 349 -28.34 7.58 -2.64
C GLU A 349 -27.32 8.57 -3.23
N GLU A 350 -27.57 9.87 -3.09
CA GLU A 350 -26.79 10.93 -3.74
C GLU A 350 -25.30 10.89 -3.34
N HIS A 351 -25.00 10.76 -2.05
CA HIS A 351 -23.60 10.70 -1.59
C HIS A 351 -22.91 9.43 -2.08
N ALA A 352 -23.61 8.29 -2.14
CA ALA A 352 -23.05 7.06 -2.69
C ALA A 352 -22.67 7.20 -4.15
N ARG A 353 -23.53 7.83 -4.95
CA ARG A 353 -23.22 8.10 -6.36
C ARG A 353 -22.00 9.00 -6.52
N ARG A 354 -21.92 10.10 -5.75
CA ARG A 354 -20.78 11.03 -5.77
C ARG A 354 -19.49 10.36 -5.29
N PHE A 355 -19.58 9.52 -4.27
CA PHE A 355 -18.46 8.70 -3.78
C PHE A 355 -17.94 7.76 -4.89
N ALA A 356 -18.84 7.08 -5.55
CA ALA A 356 -18.53 6.18 -6.67
C ALA A 356 -17.93 6.94 -7.87
N GLU A 357 -18.47 8.11 -8.21
CA GLU A 357 -17.92 8.99 -9.26
C GLU A 357 -16.47 9.41 -8.95
N ALA A 358 -16.20 9.73 -7.69
CA ALA A 358 -14.86 10.07 -7.25
C ALA A 358 -13.88 8.90 -7.41
N LEU A 359 -14.24 7.70 -6.96
CA LEU A 359 -13.38 6.53 -7.10
C LEU A 359 -13.27 6.05 -8.55
N ASN A 360 -14.26 6.28 -9.38
CA ASN A 360 -14.21 6.01 -10.82
C ASN A 360 -13.36 7.04 -11.59
N ASP A 361 -13.00 8.17 -10.99
CA ASP A 361 -12.07 9.13 -11.58
C ASP A 361 -10.65 8.91 -11.04
N ASP A 362 -10.01 7.84 -11.45
CA ASP A 362 -8.61 7.52 -11.12
C ASP A 362 -8.41 7.30 -9.61
N PHE A 363 -9.36 6.58 -8.99
CA PHE A 363 -9.33 6.26 -7.56
C PHE A 363 -9.13 7.51 -6.68
N ASN A 364 -9.87 8.59 -6.95
CA ASN A 364 -9.75 9.87 -6.26
C ASN A 364 -10.28 9.81 -4.82
N SER A 365 -9.52 9.13 -3.96
CA SER A 365 -9.86 8.97 -2.54
C SER A 365 -10.03 10.28 -1.77
N PRO A 366 -9.27 11.37 -2.05
CA PRO A 366 -9.53 12.67 -1.39
C PRO A 366 -10.95 13.18 -1.61
N VAL A 367 -11.47 13.11 -2.83
CA VAL A 367 -12.84 13.55 -3.15
C VAL A 367 -13.86 12.59 -2.53
N ALA A 368 -13.61 11.28 -2.57
CA ALA A 368 -14.47 10.30 -1.91
C ALA A 368 -14.54 10.55 -0.39
N ILE A 369 -13.43 10.85 0.26
CA ILE A 369 -13.37 11.21 1.69
C ILE A 369 -14.12 12.52 1.97
N ALA A 370 -14.06 13.51 1.09
CA ALA A 370 -14.84 14.75 1.24
C ALA A 370 -16.34 14.44 1.27
N VAL A 371 -16.82 13.54 0.42
CA VAL A 371 -18.22 13.08 0.44
C VAL A 371 -18.57 12.42 1.77
N LEU A 372 -17.67 11.64 2.38
CA LEU A 372 -17.91 11.05 3.71
C LEU A 372 -18.08 12.13 4.79
N PHE A 373 -17.33 13.24 4.73
CA PHE A 373 -17.52 14.35 5.67
C PHE A 373 -18.85 15.09 5.46
N GLU A 374 -19.28 15.29 4.22
CA GLU A 374 -20.59 15.84 3.92
C GLU A 374 -21.70 14.96 4.48
N LEU A 375 -21.61 13.66 4.26
CA LEU A 375 -22.55 12.67 4.79
C LEU A 375 -22.54 12.63 6.33
N ALA A 376 -21.37 12.74 6.98
CA ALA A 376 -21.29 12.83 8.44
C ALA A 376 -21.99 14.10 8.98
N ASN A 377 -21.87 15.24 8.28
CA ASN A 377 -22.61 16.45 8.63
C ASN A 377 -24.12 16.23 8.49
N GLU A 378 -24.57 15.52 7.45
CA GLU A 378 -25.97 15.18 7.25
C GLU A 378 -26.49 14.24 8.36
N VAL A 379 -25.69 13.23 8.75
CA VAL A 379 -26.00 12.35 9.91
C VAL A 379 -26.21 13.18 11.17
N ASN A 380 -25.30 14.11 11.48
CA ASN A 380 -25.40 14.97 12.66
C ASN A 380 -26.63 15.88 12.62
N ARG A 381 -26.99 16.40 11.44
CA ARG A 381 -28.13 17.28 11.25
C ARG A 381 -29.47 16.56 11.34
N THR A 382 -29.57 15.39 10.69
CA THR A 382 -30.85 14.65 10.57
C THR A 382 -31.09 13.64 11.66
N ARG A 383 -30.03 13.19 12.35
CA ARG A 383 -30.04 12.08 13.30
C ARG A 383 -30.56 10.77 12.71
N SER A 384 -30.38 10.59 11.40
CA SER A 384 -30.84 9.40 10.67
C SER A 384 -29.85 8.24 10.82
N SER A 385 -30.31 7.12 11.42
CA SER A 385 -29.53 5.88 11.50
C SER A 385 -29.28 5.25 10.11
N GLN A 386 -30.21 5.47 9.15
CA GLN A 386 -30.01 5.06 7.77
C GLN A 386 -28.83 5.81 7.14
N MET A 387 -28.73 7.13 7.34
CA MET A 387 -27.58 7.91 6.84
C MET A 387 -26.30 7.52 7.55
N ALA A 388 -26.35 7.15 8.82
CA ALA A 388 -25.19 6.62 9.55
C ALA A 388 -24.76 5.26 8.98
N ALA A 389 -25.70 4.39 8.63
CA ALA A 389 -25.40 3.12 7.94
C ALA A 389 -24.76 3.36 6.56
N GLN A 390 -25.26 4.35 5.81
CA GLN A 390 -24.70 4.78 4.55
C GLN A 390 -23.25 5.28 4.70
N LEU A 391 -22.98 6.14 5.69
CA LEU A 391 -21.63 6.63 6.02
C LEU A 391 -20.67 5.48 6.33
N LYS A 392 -21.08 4.57 7.22
CA LYS A 392 -20.28 3.41 7.60
C LYS A 392 -20.03 2.48 6.41
N GLY A 393 -21.05 2.23 5.59
CA GLY A 393 -20.96 1.37 4.41
C GLY A 393 -19.98 1.91 3.37
N LEU A 394 -20.11 3.20 2.99
CA LEU A 394 -19.20 3.84 2.03
C LEU A 394 -17.76 3.89 2.53
N ALA A 395 -17.56 4.25 3.80
CA ALA A 395 -16.21 4.26 4.39
C ALA A 395 -15.59 2.86 4.42
N GLY A 396 -16.37 1.82 4.72
CA GLY A 396 -15.93 0.42 4.71
C GLY A 396 -15.46 -0.06 3.33
N VAL A 397 -16.03 0.49 2.24
CA VAL A 397 -15.56 0.19 0.87
C VAL A 397 -14.06 0.50 0.69
N ILE A 398 -13.56 1.51 1.36
CA ILE A 398 -12.13 1.87 1.35
C ILE A 398 -11.38 1.48 2.63
N GLY A 399 -12.02 0.63 3.47
CA GLY A 399 -11.44 0.10 4.71
C GLY A 399 -11.29 1.14 5.82
N LEU A 400 -12.28 2.03 5.96
CA LEU A 400 -12.39 3.01 7.04
C LEU A 400 -13.68 2.79 7.83
N LEU A 401 -13.71 3.27 9.09
CA LEU A 401 -14.85 3.17 10.02
C LEU A 401 -15.31 1.73 10.29
N GLU A 402 -14.36 0.78 10.24
CA GLU A 402 -14.66 -0.63 10.48
C GLU A 402 -14.75 -0.99 11.97
N ARG A 403 -14.27 -0.10 12.86
CA ARG A 403 -14.19 -0.33 14.29
C ARG A 403 -15.43 0.18 15.04
N ASP A 404 -15.56 -0.22 16.29
CA ASP A 404 -16.54 0.38 17.19
C ASP A 404 -16.18 1.85 17.46
N PRO A 405 -17.12 2.80 17.27
CA PRO A 405 -16.84 4.22 17.41
C PRO A 405 -16.34 4.61 18.81
N GLN A 406 -16.88 4.00 19.86
CA GLN A 406 -16.48 4.30 21.23
C GLN A 406 -15.06 3.79 21.52
N GLN A 407 -14.75 2.58 21.08
CA GLN A 407 -13.40 2.03 21.21
C GLN A 407 -12.35 2.88 20.49
N PHE A 408 -12.63 3.33 19.25
CA PHE A 408 -11.73 4.19 18.51
C PHE A 408 -11.49 5.52 19.25
N LEU A 409 -12.55 6.19 19.67
CA LEU A 409 -12.48 7.50 20.34
C LEU A 409 -11.79 7.42 21.72
N HIS A 410 -11.82 6.29 22.38
CA HIS A 410 -11.11 6.04 23.64
C HIS A 410 -9.63 5.63 23.44
N GLY A 411 -9.14 5.58 22.20
CA GLY A 411 -7.69 5.42 21.90
C GLY A 411 -7.20 4.00 21.66
N GLY A 412 -8.06 3.11 21.14
CA GLY A 412 -7.57 1.86 20.52
C GLY A 412 -8.07 0.55 21.13
N THR A 413 -7.45 -0.54 20.67
CA THR A 413 -7.93 -1.93 20.78
C THR A 413 -7.83 -2.58 22.17
N GLN A 414 -7.14 -1.97 23.11
CA GLN A 414 -7.16 -2.38 24.52
C GLN A 414 -7.24 -1.11 25.37
N LEU A 415 -8.47 -0.78 25.76
CA LEU A 415 -8.65 -0.02 26.98
C LEU A 415 -7.95 -0.81 28.07
N ASP A 416 -6.89 -0.24 28.64
CA ASP A 416 -6.40 -0.69 29.91
C ASP A 416 -7.60 -0.56 30.87
N ALA A 417 -8.18 -1.68 31.27
CA ALA A 417 -9.36 -1.69 32.14
C ALA A 417 -9.09 -0.89 33.42
N SER A 418 -7.82 -0.74 33.80
CA SER A 418 -7.36 0.09 34.91
C SER A 418 -7.50 1.57 34.58
N LEU A 419 -7.19 1.99 33.35
CA LEU A 419 -7.34 3.38 32.91
C LEU A 419 -8.82 3.76 32.81
N GLU A 420 -9.65 2.89 32.23
CA GLU A 420 -11.09 3.13 32.14
C GLU A 420 -11.72 3.27 33.52
N SER A 421 -11.41 2.35 34.45
CA SER A 421 -11.84 2.43 35.82
C SER A 421 -11.41 3.73 36.50
N HIS A 422 -10.14 4.11 36.35
CA HIS A 422 -9.59 5.35 36.87
C HIS A 422 -10.32 6.59 36.33
N VAL A 423 -10.53 6.66 35.00
CA VAL A 423 -11.23 7.80 34.39
C VAL A 423 -12.69 7.89 34.88
N GLN A 424 -13.40 6.76 34.98
CA GLN A 424 -14.76 6.74 35.49
C GLN A 424 -14.84 7.19 36.95
N GLU A 425 -13.89 6.79 37.80
CA GLU A 425 -13.79 7.27 39.19
C GLU A 425 -13.55 8.79 39.22
N GLN A 426 -12.66 9.32 38.37
CA GLN A 426 -12.42 10.77 38.33
C GLN A 426 -13.63 11.55 37.80
N ILE A 427 -14.37 11.02 36.81
CA ILE A 427 -15.62 11.59 36.33
C ILE A 427 -16.67 11.64 37.45
N ALA A 428 -16.81 10.55 38.21
CA ALA A 428 -17.72 10.49 39.33
C ALA A 428 -17.34 11.49 40.44
N ALA A 429 -16.05 11.60 40.78
CA ALA A 429 -15.53 12.57 41.76
C ALA A 429 -15.77 14.01 41.29
N ARG A 430 -15.54 14.31 40.00
CA ARG A 430 -15.83 15.63 39.41
C ARG A 430 -17.32 15.96 39.46
N ALA A 431 -18.17 15.01 39.13
CA ALA A 431 -19.64 15.20 39.24
C ALA A 431 -20.08 15.47 40.68
N GLN A 432 -19.49 14.81 41.68
CA GLN A 432 -19.73 15.08 43.09
C GLN A 432 -19.26 16.49 43.47
N ALA A 433 -18.03 16.89 43.09
CA ALA A 433 -17.52 18.23 43.34
C ALA A 433 -18.44 19.33 42.76
N LYS A 434 -18.99 19.12 41.56
CA LYS A 434 -19.98 20.04 40.96
C LYS A 434 -21.29 20.12 41.80
N ARG A 435 -21.81 18.97 42.31
CA ARG A 435 -23.00 18.93 43.19
C ARG A 435 -22.77 19.69 44.50
N ASP A 436 -21.55 19.57 45.05
CA ASP A 436 -21.13 20.24 46.29
C ASP A 436 -20.73 21.71 46.06
N LYS A 437 -20.90 22.23 44.83
CA LYS A 437 -20.51 23.59 44.40
C LYS A 437 -19.00 23.89 44.56
N ASN A 438 -18.17 22.84 44.67
CA ASN A 438 -16.71 22.96 44.67
C ASN A 438 -16.16 22.96 43.26
N PHE A 439 -16.35 24.07 42.56
CA PHE A 439 -15.94 24.20 41.16
C PHE A 439 -14.42 24.15 40.99
N ALA A 440 -13.65 24.64 41.96
CA ALA A 440 -12.18 24.57 41.94
C ALA A 440 -11.67 23.12 41.87
N GLU A 441 -12.28 22.21 42.66
CA GLU A 441 -11.93 20.78 42.62
C GLU A 441 -12.37 20.12 41.30
N ALA A 442 -13.56 20.47 40.79
CA ALA A 442 -14.05 19.96 39.52
C ALA A 442 -13.12 20.37 38.35
N ASP A 443 -12.57 21.59 38.33
CA ASP A 443 -11.64 22.08 37.37
C ASP A 443 -10.25 21.45 37.52
N ARG A 444 -9.79 21.24 38.76
CA ARG A 444 -8.54 20.53 39.04
C ARG A 444 -8.56 19.10 38.47
N ILE A 445 -9.66 18.37 38.71
CA ILE A 445 -9.83 17.01 38.17
C ILE A 445 -9.80 17.03 36.63
N ARG A 446 -10.50 17.97 36.00
CA ARG A 446 -10.50 18.13 34.55
C ARG A 446 -9.11 18.39 33.99
N GLN A 447 -8.37 19.30 34.65
CA GLN A 447 -7.00 19.65 34.25
C GLN A 447 -6.04 18.47 34.42
N ALA A 448 -6.13 17.74 35.55
CA ALA A 448 -5.30 16.56 35.79
C ALA A 448 -5.53 15.43 34.76
N LEU A 449 -6.77 15.23 34.33
CA LEU A 449 -7.08 14.29 33.26
C LEU A 449 -6.58 14.79 31.91
N LEU A 450 -6.67 16.08 31.63
CA LEU A 450 -6.14 16.68 30.39
C LEU A 450 -4.62 16.50 30.29
N GLU A 451 -3.89 16.69 31.40
CA GLU A 451 -2.44 16.45 31.47
C GLU A 451 -2.06 14.97 31.24
N GLN A 452 -2.99 14.04 31.48
CA GLN A 452 -2.88 12.62 31.15
C GLN A 452 -3.34 12.31 29.71
N GLY A 453 -3.64 13.33 28.91
CA GLY A 453 -4.13 13.16 27.54
C GLY A 453 -5.61 12.73 27.46
N ILE A 454 -6.41 13.03 28.49
CA ILE A 454 -7.83 12.68 28.55
C ILE A 454 -8.68 13.96 28.53
N VAL A 455 -9.52 14.09 27.52
CA VAL A 455 -10.44 15.22 27.33
C VAL A 455 -11.82 14.82 27.82
N LEU A 456 -12.40 15.61 28.74
CA LEU A 456 -13.78 15.44 29.20
C LEU A 456 -14.74 16.32 28.40
N GLU A 457 -15.87 15.75 27.98
CA GLU A 457 -16.95 16.41 27.27
C GLU A 457 -18.24 16.34 28.09
N ASP A 458 -18.74 17.49 28.54
CA ASP A 458 -20.02 17.56 29.27
C ASP A 458 -21.17 17.56 28.27
N LYS A 459 -22.10 16.64 28.40
CA LYS A 459 -23.31 16.47 27.60
C LYS A 459 -24.56 16.96 28.36
N PRO A 460 -25.65 17.30 27.65
CA PRO A 460 -26.93 17.59 28.26
C PRO A 460 -27.38 16.44 29.22
N GLY A 461 -28.01 16.80 30.32
CA GLY A 461 -28.46 15.81 31.31
C GLY A 461 -27.41 15.45 32.37
N GLY A 462 -26.26 16.15 32.41
CA GLY A 462 -25.22 15.95 33.42
C GLY A 462 -24.33 14.74 33.19
N ILE A 463 -24.35 14.20 31.98
CA ILE A 463 -23.46 13.11 31.55
C ILE A 463 -22.12 13.73 31.16
N THR A 464 -21.02 13.17 31.63
CA THR A 464 -19.68 13.50 31.19
C THR A 464 -19.10 12.31 30.41
N GLU A 465 -18.75 12.56 29.17
CA GLU A 465 -18.04 11.60 28.34
C GLU A 465 -16.56 11.95 28.29
N TRP A 466 -15.73 11.03 27.82
CA TRP A 466 -14.31 11.26 27.70
C TRP A 466 -13.75 10.67 26.41
N ARG A 467 -12.64 11.22 25.95
CA ARG A 467 -11.82 10.67 24.85
C ARG A 467 -10.34 10.94 25.13
N LYS A 468 -9.45 10.18 24.47
CA LYS A 468 -8.02 10.51 24.45
C LYS A 468 -7.79 11.74 23.56
N ALA A 469 -6.89 12.63 23.97
CA ALA A 469 -6.51 13.84 23.26
C ALA A 469 -5.90 13.56 21.88
#